data_53f7ce868cdbe621666dcf540d7f1c70
#
_entry.id   53f7ce868cdbe621666dcf540d7f1c70
#
_cell.length_a   1.000
_cell.length_b   1.000
_cell.length_c   1.000
_cell.angle_alpha   90.00
_cell.angle_beta   90.00
_cell.angle_gamma   90.00
#
_symmetry.space_group_name_H-M   'P 1'
#
loop_
_entity.id
_entity.type
_entity.pdbx_description
1 polymer ?
#
loop_
_entity_poly.entity_id
_entity_poly.type
_entity_poly.pdbx_seq_one_letter_code
_entity_poly.pdbx_strand_id
1 'polypeptide(L)'
;AVEESTSQPQALSNQPGDDSAIWEAPPVSLLQDAKVGKADRGDVRANARIIEDTLEAFGITAKTVEINAGPAVTQYAIEVAIGTKLSKIVALQNDLALALSAPQGQIRIEAPIPGRNLVGIEVPNHSLEFVNLKQMLVSDVMKTSKSKLTVALGLNVAGEPTVADITKMPHVLIAGATGSGKSVAINAFIASILFRASPAEVKFILVDPKRVEL
;
A
#
# COMPACT_ATOMS: atom_id res chain seq x y z
N ALA A 1 -22.26 29.27 -48.81
CA ALA A 1 -21.26 28.21 -48.75
C ALA A 1 -20.50 28.36 -47.47
N VAL A 2 -20.75 27.48 -46.54
CA VAL A 2 -20.03 27.38 -45.25
C VAL A 2 -19.00 26.30 -45.44
N GLU A 3 -17.72 26.68 -45.43
CA GLU A 3 -16.60 25.70 -45.43
C GLU A 3 -16.54 25.01 -44.08
N GLU A 4 -16.87 23.75 -44.05
CA GLU A 4 -16.58 22.86 -42.91
C GLU A 4 -15.07 22.58 -42.85
N SER A 5 -14.40 23.22 -41.94
CA SER A 5 -13.03 22.89 -41.55
C SER A 5 -13.03 21.55 -40.80
N THR A 6 -12.80 20.45 -41.51
CA THR A 6 -12.49 19.15 -40.94
C THR A 6 -11.07 19.19 -40.41
N SER A 7 -10.90 19.53 -39.13
CA SER A 7 -9.65 19.27 -38.43
C SER A 7 -9.48 17.75 -38.25
N GLN A 8 -8.63 17.13 -39.06
CA GLN A 8 -8.17 15.77 -38.83
C GLN A 8 -7.43 15.71 -37.48
N PRO A 9 -7.68 14.69 -36.65
CA PRO A 9 -6.87 14.49 -35.46
C PRO A 9 -5.42 14.22 -35.88
N GLN A 10 -4.51 15.08 -35.46
CA GLN A 10 -3.09 14.86 -35.67
C GLN A 10 -2.71 13.54 -35.00
N ALA A 11 -2.27 12.56 -35.80
CA ALA A 11 -1.73 11.33 -35.30
C ALA A 11 -0.45 11.65 -34.49
N LEU A 12 -0.50 11.38 -33.20
CA LEU A 12 0.69 11.45 -32.37
C LEU A 12 1.71 10.45 -32.90
N SER A 13 2.83 10.93 -33.39
CA SER A 13 3.92 10.09 -33.86
C SER A 13 4.53 9.33 -32.67
N ASN A 14 4.39 8.00 -32.67
CA ASN A 14 4.92 7.12 -31.63
C ASN A 14 6.28 6.51 -32.03
N GLN A 15 7.02 7.12 -32.94
CA GLN A 15 8.33 6.62 -33.33
C GLN A 15 9.42 7.10 -32.37
N PRO A 16 10.33 6.22 -31.94
CA PRO A 16 11.51 6.62 -31.15
C PRO A 16 12.39 7.56 -32.01
N GLY A 17 12.58 8.80 -31.52
CA GLY A 17 13.45 9.79 -32.19
C GLY A 17 12.71 10.95 -32.84
N ASP A 18 11.39 11.06 -32.74
CA ASP A 18 10.65 12.24 -33.17
C ASP A 18 10.56 13.25 -32.03
N ASP A 19 11.52 14.17 -31.96
CA ASP A 19 11.57 15.26 -30.97
C ASP A 19 10.49 16.35 -31.21
N SER A 20 9.63 16.19 -32.22
CA SER A 20 8.62 17.17 -32.58
C SER A 20 7.30 17.03 -31.82
N ALA A 21 7.05 15.90 -31.16
CA ALA A 21 5.85 15.70 -30.36
C ALA A 21 6.09 16.24 -28.93
N ILE A 22 5.56 17.41 -28.63
CA ILE A 22 5.54 17.96 -27.27
C ILE A 22 4.57 17.08 -26.46
N TRP A 23 5.13 16.12 -25.70
CA TRP A 23 4.36 15.34 -24.75
C TRP A 23 4.35 16.06 -23.38
N GLU A 24 3.18 16.34 -22.87
CA GLU A 24 3.00 16.89 -21.54
C GLU A 24 2.54 15.79 -20.57
N ALA A 25 3.18 15.72 -19.40
CA ALA A 25 2.77 14.79 -18.36
C ALA A 25 1.34 15.13 -17.90
N PRO A 26 0.47 14.12 -17.68
CA PRO A 26 -0.85 14.37 -17.13
C PRO A 26 -0.74 15.13 -15.80
N PRO A 27 -1.51 16.22 -15.61
CA PRO A 27 -1.46 16.96 -14.36
C PRO A 27 -2.07 16.14 -13.22
N VAL A 28 -1.44 16.15 -12.06
CA VAL A 28 -1.89 15.40 -10.87
C VAL A 28 -3.30 15.84 -10.41
N SER A 29 -3.76 17.02 -10.84
CA SER A 29 -5.12 17.52 -10.61
C SER A 29 -6.22 16.68 -11.26
N LEU A 30 -5.91 15.83 -12.24
CA LEU A 30 -6.84 14.84 -12.80
C LEU A 30 -7.26 13.78 -11.79
N LEU A 31 -6.43 13.53 -10.79
CA LEU A 31 -6.72 12.57 -9.73
C LEU A 31 -7.52 13.23 -8.61
N GLN A 32 -8.54 12.53 -8.16
CA GLN A 32 -9.37 12.99 -7.05
C GLN A 32 -8.58 13.00 -5.74
N ASP A 33 -8.86 14.01 -4.91
CA ASP A 33 -8.38 13.99 -3.53
C ASP A 33 -9.14 12.92 -2.74
N ALA A 34 -8.44 12.25 -1.82
CA ALA A 34 -9.11 11.29 -0.94
C ALA A 34 -10.19 12.02 -0.13
N LYS A 35 -11.40 11.46 -0.10
CA LYS A 35 -12.33 11.78 0.98
C LYS A 35 -11.70 11.22 2.25
N VAL A 36 -11.06 12.07 3.03
CA VAL A 36 -10.28 11.67 4.20
C VAL A 36 -11.24 11.26 5.32
N GLY A 37 -11.63 9.99 5.33
CA GLY A 37 -12.06 9.35 6.55
C GLY A 37 -10.81 8.75 7.21
N LYS A 38 -10.42 9.23 8.39
CA LYS A 38 -9.41 8.53 9.18
C LYS A 38 -9.93 7.14 9.56
N ALA A 39 -9.06 6.13 9.55
CA ALA A 39 -9.43 4.80 10.01
C ALA A 39 -9.92 4.87 11.46
N ASP A 40 -11.01 4.17 11.76
CA ASP A 40 -11.42 3.92 13.15
C ASP A 40 -10.53 2.80 13.72
N ARG A 41 -9.70 3.18 14.67
CA ARG A 41 -8.72 2.29 15.31
C ARG A 41 -9.17 1.84 16.71
N GLY A 42 -10.35 2.30 17.15
CA GLY A 42 -10.80 2.10 18.52
C GLY A 42 -9.87 2.79 19.54
N ASP A 43 -9.89 2.31 20.78
CA ASP A 43 -8.97 2.81 21.80
C ASP A 43 -7.62 2.07 21.75
N VAL A 44 -6.68 2.67 21.02
CA VAL A 44 -5.33 2.12 20.83
C VAL A 44 -4.55 1.94 22.14
N ARG A 45 -4.83 2.77 23.16
CA ARG A 45 -4.14 2.63 24.47
C ARG A 45 -4.73 1.49 25.29
N ALA A 46 -6.06 1.33 25.26
CA ALA A 46 -6.71 0.19 25.89
C ALA A 46 -6.24 -1.13 25.24
N ASN A 47 -6.17 -1.17 23.90
CA ASN A 47 -5.67 -2.35 23.19
C ASN A 47 -4.22 -2.69 23.57
N ALA A 48 -3.34 -1.71 23.72
CA ALA A 48 -1.96 -1.95 24.18
C ALA A 48 -1.92 -2.63 25.55
N ARG A 49 -2.75 -2.17 26.48
CA ARG A 49 -2.85 -2.79 27.82
C ARG A 49 -3.41 -4.22 27.74
N ILE A 50 -4.46 -4.45 26.95
CA ILE A 50 -5.01 -5.80 26.74
C ILE A 50 -3.95 -6.75 26.20
N ILE A 51 -3.09 -6.29 25.29
CA ILE A 51 -1.97 -7.10 24.77
C ILE A 51 -1.00 -7.45 25.89
N GLU A 52 -0.57 -6.46 26.68
CA GLU A 52 0.38 -6.65 27.77
C GLU A 52 -0.20 -7.60 28.84
N ASP A 53 -1.42 -7.34 29.29
CA ASP A 53 -2.12 -8.15 30.33
C ASP A 53 -2.34 -9.59 29.84
N THR A 54 -2.71 -9.77 28.57
CA THR A 54 -2.90 -11.11 28.00
C THR A 54 -1.59 -11.88 27.95
N LEU A 55 -0.51 -11.26 27.48
CA LEU A 55 0.81 -11.91 27.44
C LEU A 55 1.31 -12.25 28.85
N GLU A 56 1.10 -11.36 29.82
CA GLU A 56 1.46 -11.60 31.23
C GLU A 56 0.68 -12.76 31.84
N ALA A 57 -0.61 -12.90 31.53
CA ALA A 57 -1.43 -14.03 31.96
C ALA A 57 -0.90 -15.39 31.47
N PHE A 58 -0.22 -15.40 30.30
CA PHE A 58 0.46 -16.59 29.77
C PHE A 58 1.95 -16.67 30.16
N GLY A 59 2.39 -15.87 31.15
CA GLY A 59 3.74 -15.88 31.68
C GLY A 59 4.79 -15.29 30.73
N ILE A 60 4.38 -14.35 29.87
CA ILE A 60 5.26 -13.62 28.95
C ILE A 60 5.28 -12.14 29.36
N THR A 61 6.39 -11.69 29.92
CA THR A 61 6.58 -10.28 30.24
C THR A 61 6.90 -9.51 28.96
N ALA A 62 6.02 -8.59 28.59
CA ALA A 62 6.17 -7.75 27.41
C ALA A 62 5.70 -6.33 27.70
N LYS A 63 6.24 -5.35 26.95
CA LYS A 63 5.86 -3.94 27.06
C LYS A 63 5.72 -3.34 25.67
N THR A 64 4.61 -2.63 25.44
CA THR A 64 4.40 -1.86 24.22
C THR A 64 5.27 -0.61 24.26
N VAL A 65 6.21 -0.51 23.31
CA VAL A 65 7.15 0.61 23.22
C VAL A 65 6.77 1.60 22.11
N GLU A 66 6.02 1.12 21.11
CA GLU A 66 5.61 1.94 19.99
C GLU A 66 4.25 1.49 19.45
N ILE A 67 3.45 2.44 18.99
CA ILE A 67 2.15 2.17 18.34
C ILE A 67 2.14 2.86 16.98
N ASN A 68 2.09 2.06 15.91
CA ASN A 68 2.07 2.51 14.53
C ASN A 68 0.65 2.41 13.97
N ALA A 69 0.04 3.56 13.72
CA ALA A 69 -1.33 3.66 13.26
C ALA A 69 -1.40 3.69 11.73
N GLY A 70 -1.44 2.53 11.11
CA GLY A 70 -1.54 2.37 9.66
C GLY A 70 -2.96 2.58 9.11
N PRO A 71 -3.11 2.53 7.78
CA PRO A 71 -4.40 2.74 7.11
C PRO A 71 -5.38 1.57 7.27
N ALA A 72 -4.88 0.35 7.39
CA ALA A 72 -5.70 -0.87 7.49
C ALA A 72 -5.55 -1.57 8.85
N VAL A 73 -4.37 -1.46 9.46
CA VAL A 73 -4.03 -2.11 10.72
C VAL A 73 -3.34 -1.11 11.66
N THR A 74 -3.44 -1.37 12.95
CA THR A 74 -2.61 -0.72 13.97
C THR A 74 -1.59 -1.74 14.47
N GLN A 75 -0.30 -1.43 14.36
CA GLN A 75 0.78 -2.28 14.83
C GLN A 75 1.23 -1.82 16.21
N TYR A 76 1.24 -2.75 17.15
CA TYR A 76 1.81 -2.60 18.47
C TYR A 76 3.18 -3.25 18.49
N ALA A 77 4.23 -2.45 18.54
CA ALA A 77 5.60 -2.95 18.64
C ALA A 77 5.92 -3.17 20.13
N ILE A 78 6.12 -4.44 20.51
CA ILE A 78 6.38 -4.84 21.87
C ILE A 78 7.82 -5.28 22.07
N GLU A 79 8.40 -4.87 23.17
CA GLU A 79 9.63 -5.42 23.70
C GLU A 79 9.31 -6.59 24.62
N VAL A 80 10.03 -7.70 24.47
CA VAL A 80 9.81 -8.91 25.26
C VAL A 80 11.02 -9.23 26.12
N ALA A 81 10.80 -9.83 27.28
CA ALA A 81 11.88 -10.19 28.19
C ALA A 81 12.89 -11.14 27.51
N ILE A 82 14.17 -10.93 27.83
CA ILE A 82 15.29 -11.75 27.31
C ILE A 82 15.05 -13.23 27.67
N GLY A 83 15.23 -14.10 26.67
CA GLY A 83 15.00 -15.54 26.81
C GLY A 83 13.57 -15.99 26.48
N THR A 84 12.67 -15.07 26.16
CA THR A 84 11.33 -15.42 25.66
C THR A 84 11.41 -16.06 24.29
N LYS A 85 10.82 -17.26 24.13
CA LYS A 85 10.71 -17.92 22.83
C LYS A 85 9.64 -17.22 21.99
N LEU A 86 10.00 -16.67 20.85
CA LEU A 86 9.07 -15.97 19.94
C LEU A 86 7.91 -16.87 19.47
N SER A 87 8.17 -18.18 19.31
CA SER A 87 7.13 -19.14 18.97
C SER A 87 6.00 -19.25 20.00
N LYS A 88 6.25 -18.95 21.29
CA LYS A 88 5.20 -18.89 22.31
C LYS A 88 4.26 -17.71 22.06
N ILE A 89 4.80 -16.55 21.64
CA ILE A 89 4.00 -15.36 21.34
C ILE A 89 3.16 -15.63 20.09
N VAL A 90 3.76 -16.18 19.04
CA VAL A 90 3.03 -16.53 17.80
C VAL A 90 1.91 -17.53 18.06
N ALA A 91 2.10 -18.49 18.97
CA ALA A 91 1.06 -19.45 19.35
C ALA A 91 -0.16 -18.82 20.01
N LEU A 92 -0.01 -17.65 20.64
CA LEU A 92 -1.10 -16.90 21.29
C LEU A 92 -1.90 -15.99 20.33
N GLN A 93 -1.69 -16.12 19.02
CA GLN A 93 -2.36 -15.27 18.03
C GLN A 93 -3.89 -15.27 18.19
N ASN A 94 -4.48 -16.45 18.39
CA ASN A 94 -5.94 -16.58 18.54
C ASN A 94 -6.43 -16.05 19.90
N ASP A 95 -5.66 -16.26 20.96
CA ASP A 95 -6.01 -15.78 22.31
C ASP A 95 -5.97 -14.24 22.36
N LEU A 96 -4.95 -13.64 21.75
CA LEU A 96 -4.85 -12.19 21.60
C LEU A 96 -5.96 -11.63 20.69
N ALA A 97 -6.30 -12.32 19.60
CA ALA A 97 -7.41 -11.89 18.73
C ALA A 97 -8.74 -11.89 19.48
N LEU A 98 -8.97 -12.88 20.32
CA LEU A 98 -10.16 -12.98 21.16
C LEU A 98 -10.17 -11.87 22.22
N ALA A 99 -9.07 -11.68 22.97
CA ALA A 99 -8.96 -10.67 24.02
C ALA A 99 -9.18 -9.24 23.48
N LEU A 100 -8.66 -8.95 22.29
CA LEU A 100 -8.80 -7.67 21.60
C LEU A 100 -10.15 -7.50 20.90
N SER A 101 -11.00 -8.53 20.88
CA SER A 101 -12.24 -8.53 20.08
C SER A 101 -11.96 -8.07 18.63
N ALA A 102 -10.91 -8.61 18.02
CA ALA A 102 -10.44 -8.18 16.71
C ALA A 102 -11.56 -8.24 15.65
N PRO A 103 -11.79 -7.18 14.85
CA PRO A 103 -12.97 -7.05 13.98
C PRO A 103 -13.20 -8.23 13.03
N GLN A 104 -12.14 -8.93 12.62
CA GLN A 104 -12.19 -10.09 11.73
C GLN A 104 -11.88 -11.40 12.48
N GLY A 105 -11.80 -11.37 13.80
CA GLY A 105 -11.39 -12.52 14.61
C GLY A 105 -9.94 -12.96 14.39
N GLN A 106 -9.14 -12.15 13.72
CA GLN A 106 -7.74 -12.45 13.39
C GLN A 106 -6.86 -11.25 13.62
N ILE A 107 -5.63 -11.51 14.06
CA ILE A 107 -4.52 -10.56 14.12
C ILE A 107 -3.32 -11.17 13.40
N ARG A 108 -2.30 -10.38 13.11
CA ARG A 108 -1.03 -10.89 12.60
C ARG A 108 0.08 -10.60 13.60
N ILE A 109 0.96 -11.58 13.81
CA ILE A 109 2.14 -11.41 14.65
C ILE A 109 3.39 -11.51 13.78
N GLU A 110 4.19 -10.46 13.77
CA GLU A 110 5.47 -10.38 13.09
C GLU A 110 6.59 -10.49 14.13
N ALA A 111 7.23 -11.64 14.19
CA ALA A 111 8.19 -11.96 15.23
C ALA A 111 9.50 -12.53 14.65
N PRO A 112 10.58 -11.71 14.59
CA PRO A 112 10.66 -10.29 14.94
C PRO A 112 10.20 -9.35 13.84
N ILE A 113 10.02 -8.07 14.15
CA ILE A 113 9.89 -7.01 13.13
C ILE A 113 11.23 -6.92 12.38
N PRO A 114 11.25 -6.93 11.02
CA PRO A 114 12.48 -6.87 10.25
C PRO A 114 13.38 -5.69 10.63
N GLY A 115 14.64 -5.98 10.94
CA GLY A 115 15.63 -4.97 11.32
C GLY A 115 15.47 -4.38 12.72
N ARG A 116 14.54 -4.92 13.55
CA ARG A 116 14.28 -4.42 14.91
C ARG A 116 14.27 -5.57 15.92
N ASN A 117 14.64 -5.28 17.16
CA ASN A 117 14.57 -6.25 18.27
C ASN A 117 13.20 -6.15 18.98
N LEU A 118 12.13 -6.14 18.21
CA LEU A 118 10.75 -5.99 18.68
C LEU A 118 9.85 -7.02 17.99
N VAL A 119 8.73 -7.33 18.63
CA VAL A 119 7.65 -8.14 18.04
C VAL A 119 6.49 -7.22 17.69
N GLY A 120 5.98 -7.33 16.47
CA GLY A 120 4.84 -6.56 15.98
C GLY A 120 3.55 -7.36 16.12
N ILE A 121 2.55 -6.78 16.79
CA ILE A 121 1.19 -7.30 16.83
C ILE A 121 0.32 -6.37 16.02
N GLU A 122 -0.14 -6.84 14.85
CA GLU A 122 -0.97 -6.08 13.92
C GLU A 122 -2.43 -6.41 14.13
N VAL A 123 -3.19 -5.42 14.57
CA VAL A 123 -4.64 -5.52 14.83
C VAL A 123 -5.39 -4.78 13.72
N PRO A 124 -6.30 -5.44 12.99
CA PRO A 124 -7.12 -4.77 11.98
C PRO A 124 -7.91 -3.59 12.57
N ASN A 125 -7.95 -2.47 11.84
CA ASN A 125 -8.77 -1.34 12.22
C ASN A 125 -10.26 -1.67 12.03
N HIS A 126 -11.15 -1.01 12.76
CA HIS A 126 -12.62 -1.16 12.60
C HIS A 126 -13.10 -0.61 11.25
N SER A 127 -12.44 0.41 10.72
CA SER A 127 -12.63 0.90 9.36
C SER A 127 -11.30 1.14 8.65
N LEU A 128 -11.31 1.05 7.32
CA LEU A 128 -10.13 1.27 6.48
C LEU A 128 -9.96 2.76 6.16
N GLU A 129 -8.72 3.22 6.12
CA GLU A 129 -8.37 4.49 5.50
C GLU A 129 -7.97 4.23 4.05
N PHE A 130 -8.66 4.88 3.10
CA PHE A 130 -8.34 4.72 1.69
C PHE A 130 -7.11 5.55 1.32
N VAL A 131 -6.09 4.86 0.81
CA VAL A 131 -4.88 5.48 0.28
C VAL A 131 -5.10 5.76 -1.21
N ASN A 132 -5.08 7.01 -1.62
CA ASN A 132 -5.28 7.37 -3.02
C ASN A 132 -3.95 7.50 -3.79
N LEU A 133 -4.03 7.30 -5.11
CA LEU A 133 -2.87 7.39 -5.99
C LEU A 133 -2.26 8.80 -5.98
N LYS A 134 -3.06 9.86 -5.89
CA LYS A 134 -2.58 11.24 -5.84
C LYS A 134 -1.62 11.46 -4.68
N GLN A 135 -1.99 11.00 -3.47
CA GLN A 135 -1.15 11.08 -2.28
C GLN A 135 0.20 10.38 -2.51
N MET A 136 0.17 9.22 -3.15
CA MET A 136 1.37 8.44 -3.43
C MET A 136 2.27 9.13 -4.45
N LEU A 137 1.72 9.67 -5.54
CA LEU A 137 2.47 10.34 -6.61
C LEU A 137 3.18 11.62 -6.12
N VAL A 138 2.57 12.34 -5.17
CA VAL A 138 3.18 13.56 -4.61
C VAL A 138 4.14 13.28 -3.45
N SER A 139 4.26 12.04 -2.99
CA SER A 139 5.17 11.65 -1.90
C SER A 139 6.64 11.84 -2.31
N ASP A 140 7.49 12.11 -1.34
CA ASP A 140 8.93 12.30 -1.59
C ASP A 140 9.59 11.03 -2.11
N VAL A 141 9.19 9.86 -1.62
CA VAL A 141 9.70 8.56 -2.08
C VAL A 141 9.43 8.36 -3.58
N MET A 142 8.24 8.73 -4.05
CA MET A 142 7.89 8.65 -5.46
C MET A 142 8.63 9.69 -6.29
N LYS A 143 8.71 10.95 -5.83
CA LYS A 143 9.39 12.05 -6.53
C LYS A 143 10.88 11.82 -6.68
N THR A 144 11.55 11.27 -5.66
CA THR A 144 12.99 11.04 -5.66
C THR A 144 13.40 9.76 -6.38
N SER A 145 12.44 8.90 -6.72
CA SER A 145 12.72 7.67 -7.46
C SER A 145 13.21 7.97 -8.87
N LYS A 146 14.38 7.41 -9.23
CA LYS A 146 15.03 7.60 -10.54
C LYS A 146 14.36 6.76 -11.65
N SER A 147 13.82 5.60 -11.31
CA SER A 147 13.21 4.69 -12.27
C SER A 147 11.85 5.22 -12.72
N LYS A 148 11.61 5.27 -14.03
CA LYS A 148 10.32 5.60 -14.64
C LYS A 148 9.28 4.50 -14.41
N LEU A 149 9.73 3.28 -14.13
CA LEU A 149 8.89 2.12 -13.84
C LEU A 149 8.66 1.90 -12.33
N THR A 150 8.83 2.95 -11.52
CA THR A 150 8.44 2.91 -10.12
C THR A 150 6.93 3.08 -9.99
N VAL A 151 6.29 2.19 -9.23
CA VAL A 151 4.86 2.15 -8.98
C VAL A 151 4.54 2.35 -7.51
N ALA A 152 3.38 2.92 -7.24
CA ALA A 152 2.87 3.12 -5.90
C ALA A 152 2.28 1.82 -5.35
N LEU A 153 2.73 1.36 -4.18
CA LEU A 153 2.14 0.23 -3.47
C LEU A 153 1.08 0.68 -2.45
N GLY A 154 1.28 1.83 -1.82
CA GLY A 154 0.42 2.34 -0.76
C GLY A 154 1.22 2.79 0.46
N LEU A 155 0.59 2.77 1.63
CA LEU A 155 1.24 3.06 2.91
C LEU A 155 1.58 1.74 3.62
N ASN A 156 2.73 1.71 4.28
CA ASN A 156 3.09 0.59 5.16
C ASN A 156 2.30 0.68 6.49
N VAL A 157 2.57 -0.24 7.41
CA VAL A 157 1.92 -0.30 8.73
C VAL A 157 2.23 0.91 9.62
N ALA A 158 3.30 1.66 9.32
CA ALA A 158 3.65 2.91 10.00
C ALA A 158 3.00 4.15 9.35
N GLY A 159 2.24 3.97 8.25
CA GLY A 159 1.64 5.07 7.50
C GLY A 159 2.60 5.76 6.52
N GLU A 160 3.76 5.17 6.23
CA GLU A 160 4.76 5.73 5.33
C GLU A 160 4.54 5.26 3.88
N PRO A 161 4.69 6.16 2.88
CA PRO A 161 4.56 5.80 1.48
C PRO A 161 5.56 4.73 1.05
N THR A 162 5.06 3.68 0.41
CA THR A 162 5.87 2.56 -0.10
C THR A 162 5.71 2.44 -1.61
N VAL A 163 6.82 2.31 -2.30
CA VAL A 163 6.88 2.18 -3.76
C VAL A 163 7.72 0.96 -4.15
N ALA A 164 7.52 0.47 -5.36
CA ALA A 164 8.33 -0.60 -5.92
C ALA A 164 8.81 -0.25 -7.32
N ASP A 165 10.00 -0.70 -7.67
CA ASP A 165 10.55 -0.57 -9.01
C ASP A 165 10.35 -1.87 -9.78
N ILE A 166 9.47 -1.85 -10.79
CA ILE A 166 9.14 -3.05 -11.58
C ILE A 166 10.37 -3.57 -12.33
N THR A 167 11.36 -2.73 -12.65
CA THR A 167 12.58 -3.19 -13.33
C THR A 167 13.37 -4.23 -12.54
N LYS A 168 13.20 -4.22 -11.22
CA LYS A 168 13.83 -5.18 -10.29
C LYS A 168 13.02 -6.47 -10.13
N MET A 169 11.86 -6.56 -10.77
CA MET A 169 10.92 -7.67 -10.67
C MET A 169 10.70 -8.26 -12.08
N PRO A 170 11.52 -9.22 -12.53
CA PRO A 170 11.39 -9.78 -13.89
C PRO A 170 9.99 -10.39 -14.14
N HIS A 171 9.34 -10.89 -13.09
CA HIS A 171 7.97 -11.40 -13.11
C HIS A 171 7.26 -11.00 -11.82
N VAL A 172 6.01 -10.55 -11.92
CA VAL A 172 5.17 -10.18 -10.78
C VAL A 172 3.83 -10.88 -10.91
N LEU A 173 3.44 -11.60 -9.88
CA LEU A 173 2.10 -12.18 -9.76
C LEU A 173 1.30 -11.34 -8.75
N ILE A 174 0.16 -10.80 -9.19
CA ILE A 174 -0.80 -10.11 -8.33
C ILE A 174 -2.01 -11.01 -8.20
N ALA A 175 -2.24 -11.55 -7.01
CA ALA A 175 -3.34 -12.45 -6.71
C ALA A 175 -4.21 -11.92 -5.57
N GLY A 176 -5.48 -12.32 -5.56
CA GLY A 176 -6.42 -11.95 -4.51
C GLY A 176 -7.82 -12.46 -4.82
N ALA A 177 -8.66 -12.59 -3.79
CA ALA A 177 -10.07 -12.93 -3.92
C ALA A 177 -10.84 -11.84 -4.67
N THR A 178 -12.04 -12.16 -5.12
CA THR A 178 -12.94 -11.17 -5.72
C THR A 178 -13.20 -10.03 -4.73
N GLY A 179 -13.07 -8.78 -5.20
CA GLY A 179 -13.24 -7.60 -4.35
C GLY A 179 -12.01 -7.20 -3.52
N SER A 180 -10.88 -7.94 -3.59
CA SER A 180 -9.64 -7.62 -2.85
C SER A 180 -8.90 -6.38 -3.37
N GLY A 181 -9.32 -5.80 -4.49
CA GLY A 181 -8.66 -4.64 -5.09
C GLY A 181 -7.55 -4.97 -6.09
N LYS A 182 -7.44 -6.23 -6.56
CA LYS A 182 -6.42 -6.65 -7.54
C LYS A 182 -6.39 -5.75 -8.79
N SER A 183 -7.54 -5.55 -9.45
CA SER A 183 -7.65 -4.70 -10.64
C SER A 183 -7.33 -3.23 -10.34
N VAL A 184 -7.76 -2.75 -9.17
CA VAL A 184 -7.42 -1.40 -8.71
C VAL A 184 -5.91 -1.24 -8.56
N ALA A 185 -5.21 -2.24 -8.00
CA ALA A 185 -3.76 -2.21 -7.87
C ALA A 185 -3.06 -2.20 -9.24
N ILE A 186 -3.51 -3.03 -10.19
CA ILE A 186 -2.96 -3.06 -11.56
C ILE A 186 -3.14 -1.70 -12.22
N ASN A 187 -4.34 -1.12 -12.17
CA ASN A 187 -4.62 0.20 -12.73
C ASN A 187 -3.80 1.30 -12.03
N ALA A 188 -3.59 1.21 -10.72
CA ALA A 188 -2.73 2.14 -9.99
C ALA A 188 -1.26 2.02 -10.43
N PHE A 189 -0.77 0.81 -10.77
CA PHE A 189 0.58 0.62 -11.29
C PHE A 189 0.73 1.24 -12.69
N ILE A 190 -0.22 0.96 -13.58
CA ILE A 190 -0.25 1.55 -14.92
C ILE A 190 -0.28 3.09 -14.81
N ALA A 191 -1.21 3.62 -14.02
CA ALA A 191 -1.34 5.06 -13.83
C ALA A 191 -0.07 5.67 -13.20
N SER A 192 0.57 5.01 -12.22
CA SER A 192 1.84 5.48 -11.64
C SER A 192 2.90 5.73 -12.70
N ILE A 193 2.98 4.85 -13.72
CA ILE A 193 3.93 4.97 -14.82
C ILE A 193 3.50 6.07 -15.78
N LEU A 194 2.21 6.12 -16.16
CA LEU A 194 1.67 7.11 -17.11
C LEU A 194 1.83 8.57 -16.61
N PHE A 195 1.78 8.79 -15.30
CA PHE A 195 2.02 10.11 -14.72
C PHE A 195 3.51 10.51 -14.67
N ARG A 196 4.45 9.60 -14.98
CA ARG A 196 5.89 9.80 -14.79
C ARG A 196 6.74 9.54 -16.03
N ALA A 197 6.20 8.85 -17.02
CA ALA A 197 6.93 8.45 -18.22
C ALA A 197 6.21 8.88 -19.48
N SER A 198 6.99 9.34 -20.45
CA SER A 198 6.49 9.65 -21.80
C SER A 198 6.31 8.38 -22.65
N PRO A 199 5.53 8.43 -23.74
CA PRO A 199 5.40 7.31 -24.70
C PRO A 199 6.72 6.92 -25.36
N ALA A 200 7.68 7.83 -25.41
CA ALA A 200 9.04 7.53 -25.93
C ALA A 200 9.86 6.71 -24.91
N GLU A 201 9.62 6.88 -23.62
CA GLU A 201 10.36 6.19 -22.55
C GLU A 201 9.76 4.83 -22.20
N VAL A 202 8.42 4.69 -22.23
CA VAL A 202 7.73 3.47 -21.82
C VAL A 202 6.60 3.11 -22.77
N LYS A 203 6.53 1.83 -23.13
CA LYS A 203 5.45 1.23 -23.92
C LYS A 203 4.85 0.06 -23.15
N PHE A 204 3.52 -0.09 -23.26
CA PHE A 204 2.78 -1.18 -22.61
C PHE A 204 2.30 -2.19 -23.65
N ILE A 205 2.34 -3.46 -23.27
CA ILE A 205 1.59 -4.53 -23.93
C ILE A 205 0.62 -5.07 -22.88
N LEU A 206 -0.67 -4.78 -23.06
CA LEU A 206 -1.72 -5.16 -22.13
C LEU A 206 -2.58 -6.24 -22.78
N VAL A 207 -2.81 -7.34 -22.06
CA VAL A 207 -3.65 -8.46 -22.52
C VAL A 207 -4.72 -8.73 -21.47
N ASP A 208 -5.96 -8.39 -21.78
CA ASP A 208 -7.13 -8.70 -20.96
C ASP A 208 -8.05 -9.68 -21.69
N PRO A 209 -7.93 -11.01 -21.45
CA PRO A 209 -8.75 -12.01 -22.12
C PRO A 209 -10.23 -11.94 -21.72
N LYS A 210 -10.54 -11.32 -20.57
CA LYS A 210 -11.92 -11.17 -20.08
C LYS A 210 -12.57 -9.86 -20.51
N ARG A 211 -11.79 -8.87 -20.94
CA ARG A 211 -12.22 -7.51 -21.33
C ARG A 211 -13.02 -6.80 -20.24
N VAL A 212 -12.59 -6.92 -19.00
CA VAL A 212 -13.30 -6.35 -17.84
C VAL A 212 -12.37 -5.61 -16.86
N GLU A 213 -11.04 -5.70 -17.03
CA GLU A 213 -10.10 -5.18 -16.04
C GLU A 213 -9.16 -4.09 -16.58
N LEU A 214 -8.97 -4.03 -17.93
CA LEU A 214 -8.10 -3.08 -18.64
C LEU A 214 -8.84 -2.37 -19.76
#